data_0e244218ede8c3210a2964307ec923d7
#
_entry.id   0e244218ede8c3210a2964307ec923d7
#
_cell.length_a   1.000
_cell.length_b   1.000
_cell.length_c   1.000
_cell.angle_alpha   90.00
_cell.angle_beta   90.00
_cell.angle_gamma   90.00
#
_symmetry.space_group_name_H-M   'P 1'
#
loop_
_entity.id
_entity.type
_entity.pdbx_description
1 polymer ?
#
loop_
_entity_poly.entity_id
_entity_poly.type
_entity_poly.pdbx_seq_one_letter_code
_entity_poly.pdbx_strand_id
1 'polypeptide(L)'
;MNQHVNDNQIRDYDVVLDAEFGAIGTPERVAAEEQAYAFYSGQIIRNVRKEENVTQSELAARIGSTKSYISKIENGTMTPSVSTFYRIIAALGFQVEIVRPGNRAYGCS
;
A
#
# COMPACT_ATOMS: atom_id res chain seq x y z
N MET A 1 11.68 -2.40 -17.96
CA MET A 1 11.75 -2.22 -17.23
C MET A 1 12.25 -2.68 -16.27
N ASN A 2 12.50 -2.69 -15.82
CA ASN A 2 12.97 -3.13 -14.97
C ASN A 2 12.83 -3.33 -14.08
N GLN A 3 12.82 -3.63 -13.63
CA GLN A 3 12.66 -3.79 -12.79
C GLN A 3 13.09 -4.27 -11.84
N HIS A 4 13.80 -4.35 -11.51
CA HIS A 4 14.23 -4.82 -10.60
C HIS A 4 13.87 -4.39 -9.66
N VAL A 5 13.91 -4.68 -9.32
CA VAL A 5 13.16 -4.40 -8.45
C VAL A 5 13.57 -4.57 -7.11
N ASN A 6 13.29 -3.76 -6.23
CA ASN A 6 13.63 -3.93 -4.87
C ASN A 6 12.37 -4.35 -4.19
N ASP A 7 12.09 -5.58 -4.18
CA ASP A 7 10.86 -6.03 -3.64
C ASP A 7 10.89 -6.22 -2.15
N ASN A 8 11.99 -5.85 -1.50
CA ASN A 8 12.04 -5.93 -0.06
C ASN A 8 11.17 -4.93 0.61
N GLN A 9 10.78 -3.88 -0.08
CA GLN A 9 10.15 -2.78 0.58
C GLN A 9 8.74 -3.07 0.99
N ILE A 10 7.95 -3.71 0.15
CA ILE A 10 6.60 -4.00 0.50
C ILE A 10 6.24 -5.44 0.23
N ARG A 11 7.26 -6.29 0.16
CA ARG A 11 7.01 -7.64 -0.20
C ARG A 11 6.03 -8.37 0.72
N ASP A 12 6.08 -8.05 1.99
CA ASP A 12 5.20 -8.70 2.93
C ASP A 12 3.75 -8.28 2.77
N TYR A 13 3.51 -7.25 2.00
CA TYR A 13 2.16 -6.75 1.81
C TYR A 13 1.60 -7.12 0.47
N ASP A 14 2.29 -7.93 -0.29
CA ASP A 14 1.78 -8.37 -1.56
C ASP A 14 0.61 -9.29 -1.34
N VAL A 15 -0.38 -9.16 -2.18
CA VAL A 15 -1.60 -9.88 -2.05
C VAL A 15 -1.88 -10.65 -3.32
N VAL A 16 -2.15 -11.93 -3.18
CA VAL A 16 -2.56 -12.72 -4.31
C VAL A 16 -4.07 -12.84 -4.25
N LEU A 17 -4.74 -12.22 -5.16
CA LEU A 17 -6.19 -12.10 -5.11
C LEU A 17 -6.92 -13.14 -5.92
N ASP A 18 -6.25 -13.73 -6.91
CA ASP A 18 -6.92 -14.58 -7.87
C ASP A 18 -7.63 -15.75 -7.26
N ALA A 19 -7.03 -16.37 -6.30
CA ALA A 19 -7.56 -17.60 -5.77
C ALA A 19 -8.81 -17.37 -4.94
N GLU A 20 -8.99 -16.16 -4.44
CA GLU A 20 -10.02 -15.92 -3.46
C GLU A 20 -11.15 -15.05 -3.94
N PHE A 21 -10.91 -14.23 -4.93
CA PHE A 21 -11.88 -13.20 -5.26
C PHE A 21 -12.43 -13.28 -6.66
N GLY A 22 -12.27 -14.41 -7.33
CA GLY A 22 -12.87 -14.59 -8.63
C GLY A 22 -11.94 -14.21 -9.76
N ALA A 23 -12.44 -14.30 -10.96
CA ALA A 23 -11.65 -14.06 -12.15
C ALA A 23 -11.37 -12.58 -12.34
N ILE A 24 -10.23 -12.27 -12.92
CA ILE A 24 -9.85 -10.91 -13.20
C ILE A 24 -10.88 -10.28 -14.12
N GLY A 25 -11.28 -9.08 -13.80
CA GLY A 25 -12.21 -8.31 -14.65
C GLY A 25 -13.66 -8.50 -14.34
N THR A 26 -14.03 -9.44 -13.48
CA THR A 26 -15.44 -9.58 -13.10
C THR A 26 -15.79 -8.52 -12.06
N PRO A 27 -17.07 -8.15 -11.93
CA PRO A 27 -17.47 -7.19 -10.93
C PRO A 27 -17.10 -7.63 -9.51
N GLU A 28 -17.23 -8.92 -9.23
CA GLU A 28 -16.84 -9.44 -7.92
C GLU A 28 -15.36 -9.23 -7.67
N ARG A 29 -14.54 -9.48 -8.68
CA ARG A 29 -13.11 -9.32 -8.52
C ARG A 29 -12.73 -7.87 -8.34
N VAL A 30 -13.37 -6.98 -9.10
CA VAL A 30 -13.08 -5.55 -8.98
C VAL A 30 -13.44 -5.06 -7.60
N ALA A 31 -14.63 -5.44 -7.10
CA ALA A 31 -15.03 -5.01 -5.77
C ALA A 31 -14.10 -5.53 -4.71
N ALA A 32 -13.66 -6.79 -4.86
CA ALA A 32 -12.73 -7.38 -3.89
C ALA A 32 -11.39 -6.68 -3.92
N GLU A 33 -10.92 -6.31 -5.10
CA GLU A 33 -9.65 -5.60 -5.22
C GLU A 33 -9.72 -4.23 -4.59
N GLU A 34 -10.85 -3.53 -4.76
CA GLU A 34 -11.03 -2.23 -4.15
C GLU A 34 -11.03 -2.33 -2.63
N GLN A 35 -11.69 -3.33 -2.09
CA GLN A 35 -11.71 -3.52 -0.65
C GLN A 35 -10.33 -3.90 -0.14
N ALA A 36 -9.63 -4.75 -0.86
CA ALA A 36 -8.30 -5.15 -0.47
C ALA A 36 -7.36 -3.95 -0.46
N TYR A 37 -7.47 -3.10 -1.48
CA TYR A 37 -6.64 -1.90 -1.53
C TYR A 37 -6.91 -0.99 -0.35
N ALA A 38 -8.20 -0.76 -0.03
CA ALA A 38 -8.54 0.10 1.09
C ALA A 38 -7.98 -0.44 2.39
N PHE A 39 -8.09 -1.74 2.59
CA PHE A 39 -7.61 -2.36 3.81
C PHE A 39 -6.09 -2.35 3.89
N TYR A 40 -5.43 -2.84 2.84
CA TYR A 40 -3.99 -3.02 2.89
C TYR A 40 -3.24 -1.71 2.77
N SER A 41 -3.76 -0.75 2.02
CA SER A 41 -3.08 0.54 1.93
C SER A 41 -3.01 1.21 3.29
N GLY A 42 -4.09 1.14 4.05
CA GLY A 42 -4.09 1.69 5.40
C GLY A 42 -3.12 0.98 6.32
N GLN A 43 -3.07 -0.35 6.22
CA GLN A 43 -2.16 -1.13 7.06
C GLN A 43 -0.70 -0.86 6.72
N ILE A 44 -0.40 -0.77 5.43
CA ILE A 44 0.97 -0.49 5.02
C ILE A 44 1.42 0.85 5.55
N ILE A 45 0.58 1.87 5.39
CA ILE A 45 0.91 3.20 5.86
C ILE A 45 1.16 3.18 7.36
N ARG A 46 0.27 2.56 8.09
CA ARG A 46 0.39 2.51 9.54
C ARG A 46 1.66 1.79 9.97
N ASN A 47 1.94 0.64 9.37
CA ASN A 47 3.09 -0.15 9.76
C ASN A 47 4.39 0.55 9.43
N VAL A 48 4.50 1.11 8.22
CA VAL A 48 5.71 1.82 7.82
C VAL A 48 5.89 3.05 8.68
N ARG A 49 4.80 3.77 8.95
CA ARG A 49 4.88 4.94 9.80
C ARG A 49 5.42 4.59 11.17
N LYS A 50 4.92 3.51 11.75
CA LYS A 50 5.37 3.11 13.07
C LYS A 50 6.82 2.64 13.08
N GLU A 51 7.22 1.94 12.03
CA GLU A 51 8.61 1.52 11.92
C GLU A 51 9.56 2.71 11.87
N GLU A 52 9.10 3.80 11.26
CA GLU A 52 9.92 4.99 11.14
C GLU A 52 9.74 5.95 12.30
N ASN A 53 8.93 5.56 13.28
CA ASN A 53 8.69 6.39 14.47
C ASN A 53 8.12 7.76 14.13
N VAL A 54 7.21 7.80 13.17
CA VAL A 54 6.58 9.02 12.71
C VAL A 54 5.14 9.02 13.23
N THR A 55 4.72 10.12 13.83
CA THR A 55 3.34 10.22 14.30
C THR A 55 2.41 10.52 13.14
N GLN A 56 1.11 10.29 13.35
CA GLN A 56 0.12 10.65 12.34
C GLN A 56 0.18 12.14 12.02
N SER A 57 0.38 12.96 13.03
CA SER A 57 0.47 14.40 12.82
C SER A 57 1.69 14.77 11.99
N GLU A 58 2.81 14.13 12.26
CA GLU A 58 4.02 14.39 11.49
C GLU A 58 3.86 13.99 10.04
N LEU A 59 3.27 12.82 9.81
CA LEU A 59 3.05 12.39 8.45
C LEU A 59 2.10 13.33 7.72
N ALA A 60 1.03 13.73 8.41
CA ALA A 60 0.09 14.67 7.83
C ALA A 60 0.78 15.96 7.43
N ALA A 61 1.65 16.48 8.28
CA ALA A 61 2.37 17.70 7.97
C ALA A 61 3.26 17.53 6.73
N ARG A 62 3.89 16.37 6.61
CA ARG A 62 4.80 16.12 5.49
C ARG A 62 4.07 16.14 4.15
N ILE A 63 2.82 15.73 4.13
CA ILE A 63 2.08 15.68 2.88
C ILE A 63 1.06 16.80 2.74
N GLY A 64 1.07 17.74 3.69
CA GLY A 64 0.13 18.87 3.61
C GLY A 64 -1.31 18.48 3.89
N SER A 65 -1.53 17.55 4.79
CA SER A 65 -2.86 17.06 5.10
C SER A 65 -3.13 17.19 6.59
N THR A 66 -4.14 16.50 7.09
CA THR A 66 -4.51 16.57 8.49
C THR A 66 -4.33 15.22 9.15
N LYS A 67 -4.15 15.24 10.46
CA LYS A 67 -4.06 14.02 11.23
C LYS A 67 -5.33 13.18 11.06
N SER A 68 -6.48 13.84 11.01
CA SER A 68 -7.75 13.14 10.83
C SER A 68 -7.77 12.35 9.52
N TYR A 69 -7.24 12.93 8.45
CA TYR A 69 -7.17 12.27 7.17
C TYR A 69 -6.31 11.00 7.25
N ILE A 70 -5.14 11.13 7.85
CA ILE A 70 -4.25 9.99 8.01
C ILE A 70 -4.92 8.90 8.84
N SER A 71 -5.57 9.30 9.92
CA SER A 71 -6.24 8.34 10.79
C SER A 71 -7.33 7.58 10.04
N LYS A 72 -8.10 8.28 9.22
CA LYS A 72 -9.17 7.63 8.46
C LYS A 72 -8.63 6.65 7.43
N ILE A 73 -7.51 6.99 6.81
CA ILE A 73 -6.88 6.07 5.87
C ILE A 73 -6.39 4.83 6.60
N GLU A 74 -5.75 5.00 7.73
CA GLU A 74 -5.20 3.88 8.49
C GLU A 74 -6.29 2.97 9.02
N ASN A 75 -7.46 3.52 9.29
CA ASN A 75 -8.59 2.74 9.78
C ASN A 75 -9.38 2.09 8.66
N GLY A 76 -9.06 2.39 7.42
CA GLY A 76 -9.83 1.86 6.31
C GLY A 76 -11.12 2.60 6.04
N THR A 77 -11.37 3.71 6.76
CA THR A 77 -12.57 4.51 6.57
C THR A 77 -12.50 5.32 5.29
N MET A 78 -11.30 5.68 4.89
CA MET A 78 -11.09 6.47 3.69
C MET A 78 -10.00 5.81 2.86
N THR A 79 -10.22 5.72 1.55
CA THR A 79 -9.26 5.11 0.65
C THR A 79 -8.48 6.20 -0.06
N PRO A 80 -7.16 6.21 0.05
CA PRO A 80 -6.37 7.22 -0.66
C PRO A 80 -6.32 6.90 -2.14
N SER A 81 -6.21 7.93 -2.96
CA SER A 81 -5.93 7.69 -4.37
C SER A 81 -4.54 7.09 -4.49
N VAL A 82 -4.26 6.49 -5.64
CA VAL A 82 -2.93 5.90 -5.86
C VAL A 82 -1.85 6.95 -5.73
N SER A 83 -2.08 8.14 -6.28
CA SER A 83 -1.07 9.18 -6.19
C SER A 83 -0.86 9.64 -4.76
N THR A 84 -1.92 9.72 -3.98
CA THR A 84 -1.78 10.07 -2.57
C THR A 84 -1.06 8.99 -1.79
N PHE A 85 -1.37 7.74 -2.08
CA PHE A 85 -0.68 6.62 -1.44
C PHE A 85 0.82 6.70 -1.73
N TYR A 86 1.20 6.95 -2.98
CA TYR A 86 2.61 7.07 -3.33
C TYR A 86 3.27 8.23 -2.60
N ARG A 87 2.55 9.36 -2.48
CA ARG A 87 3.10 10.51 -1.75
C ARG A 87 3.33 10.19 -0.29
N ILE A 88 2.40 9.49 0.32
CA ILE A 88 2.53 9.13 1.73
C ILE A 88 3.74 8.22 1.93
N ILE A 89 3.86 7.21 1.08
CA ILE A 89 4.97 6.26 1.18
C ILE A 89 6.29 6.98 0.97
N ALA A 90 6.34 7.88 -0.01
CA ALA A 90 7.57 8.65 -0.25
C ALA A 90 7.90 9.55 0.93
N ALA A 91 6.89 10.13 1.57
CA ALA A 91 7.12 10.97 2.73
C ALA A 91 7.69 10.19 3.91
N LEU A 92 7.50 8.88 3.91
CA LEU A 92 8.06 8.01 4.93
C LEU A 92 9.43 7.46 4.55
N GLY A 93 9.92 7.83 3.37
CA GLY A 93 11.25 7.42 2.95
C GLY A 93 11.29 6.12 2.16
N PHE A 94 10.16 5.70 1.67
CA PHE A 94 10.04 4.45 0.92
C PHE A 94 9.53 4.70 -0.48
N GLN A 95 9.46 3.67 -1.27
CA GLN A 95 8.85 3.76 -2.58
C GLN A 95 8.03 2.52 -2.84
N VAL A 96 7.08 2.65 -3.76
CA VAL A 96 6.22 1.56 -4.15
C VAL A 96 6.71 1.02 -5.48
N GLU A 97 6.84 -0.28 -5.56
CA GLU A 97 7.27 -0.93 -6.80
C GLU A 97 6.27 -1.98 -7.19
N ILE A 98 6.11 -2.15 -8.47
CA ILE A 98 5.24 -3.18 -9.00
C ILE A 98 6.11 -4.35 -9.43
N VAL A 99 5.84 -5.51 -8.88
CA VAL A 99 6.63 -6.68 -9.19
C VAL A 99 5.73 -7.80 -9.68
N ARG A 100 6.27 -8.69 -10.47
CA ARG A 100 5.55 -9.85 -10.91
C ARG A 100 5.42 -10.82 -9.75
N PRO A 101 4.23 -11.33 -9.49
CA PRO A 101 4.08 -12.22 -8.34
C PRO A 101 5.03 -13.42 -8.36
N GLY A 102 5.28 -13.97 -9.51
CA GLY A 102 6.18 -15.09 -9.59
C GLY A 102 7.61 -14.76 -9.26
N ASN A 103 8.03 -13.53 -9.54
CA ASN A 103 9.39 -13.10 -9.25
C ASN A 103 9.61 -12.89 -7.80
N ARG A 104 8.60 -12.46 -7.11
CA ARG A 104 8.75 -12.16 -5.73
C ARG A 104 9.14 -13.38 -4.93
N ALA A 105 8.75 -14.53 -5.38
CA ALA A 105 9.06 -15.73 -4.70
C ALA A 105 10.53 -16.00 -4.63
N TYR A 106 11.26 -15.46 -5.56
CA TYR A 106 12.66 -15.68 -5.56
C TYR A 106 13.35 -14.51 -5.18
N GLY A 107 12.60 -13.58 -4.93
CA GLY A 107 13.22 -12.41 -4.71
C GLY A 107 14.12 -12.25 -3.87
N CYS A 108 13.98 -12.83 -3.31
CA CYS A 108 14.86 -12.74 -2.67
C CYS A 108 15.93 -13.00 -3.25
N SER A 109 15.87 -13.53 -4.03
CA SER A 109 16.99 -13.87 -4.61
C SER A 109 17.66 -13.09 -5.04
#